data_aa8c35a6ea0036ffe9d39fbcf8d0452a
#
_entry.id   aa8c35a6ea0036ffe9d39fbcf8d0452a
#
_cell.length_a   1.000
_cell.length_b   1.000
_cell.length_c   1.000
_cell.angle_alpha   90.00
_cell.angle_beta   90.00
_cell.angle_gamma   90.00
#
_symmetry.space_group_name_H-M   'P 1'
#
loop_
_entity.id
_entity.type
_entity.pdbx_description
1 polymer ?
#
loop_
_entity_poly.entity_id
_entity_poly.type
_entity_poly.pdbx_seq_one_letter_code
_entity_poly.pdbx_strand_id
1 'polypeptide(L)'
;MNKRTVIGLVLCMVLALAGCRGNTAPAKTAEEESQSKMNVVISETAADTGSETETAAGPKIENLDGLDAGTVISPEDIEGGELDNYFVSYTIDDDLFQRIYGLSYKEDCTIPREELRYLKVLHYGYDRQIYVGELMVNAELAGDFLEIFRTLYENQYEIEKMLLVDDFGADDNWSIENNNTSAFNYRVSTLDGVTLSNHAFGRAIDINPLHNPYVTYYDWGMDTYFDESIPYMNREDSSLKHMINHEDLCCRLFIEHGFTWGGDWENPKDYQHFEKIE
;
A
#
# COMPACT_ATOMS: atom_id res chain seq x y z
N MET A 1 -54.52 -5.41 26.74
CA MET A 1 -54.28 -5.33 28.18
C MET A 1 -52.76 -5.26 28.45
N ASN A 2 -52.39 -4.15 29.11
CA ASN A 2 -51.18 -3.84 29.85
C ASN A 2 -49.80 -3.75 29.15
N LYS A 3 -49.47 -2.48 28.96
CA LYS A 3 -48.17 -1.89 28.85
C LYS A 3 -47.36 -2.07 30.15
N ARG A 4 -46.05 -2.29 30.09
CA ARG A 4 -45.11 -1.85 31.11
C ARG A 4 -43.85 -1.23 30.49
N THR A 5 -43.80 0.07 30.54
CA THR A 5 -42.69 0.97 30.33
C THR A 5 -41.72 0.83 31.52
N VAL A 6 -40.42 0.67 31.28
CA VAL A 6 -39.38 0.87 32.29
C VAL A 6 -38.50 2.02 31.85
N ILE A 7 -38.64 3.15 32.55
CA ILE A 7 -37.78 4.31 32.43
C ILE A 7 -36.62 4.12 33.40
N GLY A 8 -35.40 4.06 32.92
CA GLY A 8 -34.17 4.10 33.71
C GLY A 8 -33.57 5.50 33.69
N LEU A 9 -33.67 6.16 34.84
CA LEU A 9 -33.12 7.48 35.13
C LEU A 9 -31.62 7.33 35.44
N VAL A 10 -30.73 7.98 34.70
CA VAL A 10 -29.30 8.08 35.04
C VAL A 10 -29.07 9.53 35.54
N LEU A 11 -28.71 9.61 36.80
CA LEU A 11 -28.43 10.80 37.59
C LEU A 11 -27.03 11.32 37.28
N CYS A 12 -26.93 12.55 36.75
CA CYS A 12 -25.68 13.30 36.66
C CYS A 12 -25.31 13.87 38.03
N MET A 13 -24.14 13.47 38.56
CA MET A 13 -23.49 14.22 39.65
C MET A 13 -22.44 15.16 39.06
N VAL A 14 -22.72 16.45 39.17
CA VAL A 14 -21.76 17.54 39.00
C VAL A 14 -21.12 17.80 40.36
N LEU A 15 -19.81 17.68 40.48
CA LEU A 15 -19.01 18.16 41.60
C LEU A 15 -18.13 19.32 41.11
N ALA A 16 -18.56 20.54 41.49
CA ALA A 16 -17.73 21.72 41.38
C ALA A 16 -16.88 21.87 42.67
N LEU A 17 -15.58 22.06 42.49
CA LEU A 17 -14.71 22.59 43.53
C LEU A 17 -13.90 23.76 42.96
N ALA A 18 -14.13 24.90 43.58
CA ALA A 18 -13.50 26.17 43.27
C ALA A 18 -12.25 26.40 44.15
N GLY A 19 -11.32 27.21 43.62
CA GLY A 19 -10.35 28.03 44.37
C GLY A 19 -8.92 27.51 44.32
N CYS A 20 -7.91 28.21 43.91
CA CYS A 20 -7.43 29.53 44.28
C CYS A 20 -6.34 30.02 43.35
N ARG A 21 -6.28 31.33 43.24
CA ARG A 21 -5.30 32.13 42.50
C ARG A 21 -3.86 31.94 42.97
N GLY A 22 -2.93 31.98 42.01
CA GLY A 22 -1.51 32.26 42.21
C GLY A 22 -0.89 32.79 40.92
N ASN A 23 -0.69 34.12 40.91
CA ASN A 23 -0.15 34.93 39.84
C ASN A 23 1.37 34.97 39.99
N THR A 24 2.14 34.64 38.97
CA THR A 24 3.48 35.23 38.70
C THR A 24 3.94 34.87 37.26
N ALA A 25 4.08 35.89 36.44
CA ALA A 25 4.98 35.95 35.29
C ALA A 25 6.04 37.03 35.69
N PRO A 26 7.13 37.27 34.92
CA PRO A 26 7.76 36.54 33.79
C PRO A 26 9.29 36.38 33.96
N ALA A 27 9.93 35.59 33.16
CA ALA A 27 11.35 35.76 32.84
C ALA A 27 11.64 35.37 31.39
N LYS A 28 12.04 36.37 30.62
CA LYS A 28 12.69 36.27 29.32
C LYS A 28 14.20 35.94 29.54
N THR A 29 14.77 35.09 28.72
CA THR A 29 16.17 35.15 28.24
C THR A 29 16.21 34.33 26.98
N ALA A 30 16.39 34.98 25.84
CA ALA A 30 17.60 35.38 25.16
C ALA A 30 18.13 34.25 24.23
N GLU A 31 17.85 34.52 23.00
CA GLU A 31 18.55 34.27 21.74
C GLU A 31 20.03 33.88 21.88
N GLU A 32 20.42 32.85 21.15
CA GLU A 32 21.74 32.82 20.52
C GLU A 32 21.61 32.33 19.08
N GLU A 33 21.69 33.28 18.16
CA GLU A 33 22.01 33.09 16.75
C GLU A 33 23.41 32.55 16.61
N SER A 34 23.61 31.50 15.85
CA SER A 34 24.89 31.16 15.24
C SER A 34 24.77 31.23 13.73
N GLN A 35 24.94 32.42 13.17
CA GLN A 35 25.20 32.62 11.76
C GLN A 35 26.66 32.33 11.46
N SER A 36 26.96 31.24 10.78
CA SER A 36 28.25 31.05 10.12
C SER A 36 28.18 31.67 8.73
N LYS A 37 28.83 32.83 8.60
CA LYS A 37 29.11 33.48 7.31
C LYS A 37 30.21 32.72 6.61
N MET A 38 29.94 32.16 5.46
CA MET A 38 30.97 31.68 4.53
C MET A 38 31.12 32.69 3.39
N ASN A 39 32.27 33.37 3.36
CA ASN A 39 32.62 34.34 2.34
C ASN A 39 32.81 33.66 0.98
N VAL A 40 32.07 34.14 0.00
CA VAL A 40 32.33 33.85 -1.42
C VAL A 40 33.41 34.80 -1.92
N VAL A 41 34.55 34.26 -2.31
CA VAL A 41 35.55 34.96 -3.10
C VAL A 41 35.28 34.64 -4.57
N ILE A 42 34.85 35.66 -5.31
CA ILE A 42 34.73 35.58 -6.77
C ILE A 42 36.14 35.90 -7.35
N SER A 43 36.73 34.94 -8.05
CA SER A 43 37.80 35.24 -8.98
C SER A 43 37.38 34.77 -10.38
N GLU A 44 37.12 35.72 -11.25
CA GLU A 44 37.00 35.51 -12.70
C GLU A 44 38.38 35.17 -13.28
N THR A 45 38.47 34.01 -13.96
CA THR A 45 39.39 33.86 -15.09
C THR A 45 38.77 32.86 -16.05
N ALA A 46 38.49 33.37 -17.24
CA ALA A 46 38.08 32.59 -18.40
C ALA A 46 39.22 31.72 -18.92
N ALA A 47 38.96 30.48 -19.23
CA ALA A 47 39.58 29.74 -20.34
C ALA A 47 38.75 28.49 -20.64
N ASP A 48 38.21 28.47 -21.81
CA ASP A 48 37.59 27.41 -22.57
C ASP A 48 38.48 26.15 -22.64
N THR A 49 37.99 25.01 -22.18
CA THR A 49 38.28 23.69 -22.77
C THR A 49 37.09 22.79 -22.47
N GLY A 50 36.33 22.45 -23.51
CA GLY A 50 35.30 21.40 -23.46
C GLY A 50 35.91 20.08 -23.01
N SER A 51 35.51 19.66 -21.84
CA SER A 51 35.60 18.27 -21.39
C SER A 51 34.15 17.84 -21.15
N GLU A 52 33.61 17.13 -22.10
CA GLU A 52 32.44 16.28 -21.89
C GLU A 52 32.89 15.31 -20.78
N THR A 53 32.44 15.55 -19.56
CA THR A 53 32.47 14.54 -18.51
C THR A 53 31.41 13.52 -18.91
N GLU A 54 31.85 12.43 -19.57
CA GLU A 54 31.11 11.17 -19.51
C GLU A 54 30.89 10.89 -18.02
N THR A 55 29.66 11.11 -17.57
CA THR A 55 29.17 10.54 -16.32
C THR A 55 29.22 9.04 -16.52
N ALA A 56 30.20 8.38 -15.91
CA ALA A 56 30.26 6.93 -15.90
C ALA A 56 28.92 6.43 -15.38
N ALA A 57 28.17 5.74 -16.24
CA ALA A 57 26.95 5.06 -15.85
C ALA A 57 27.28 4.15 -14.66
N GLY A 58 26.51 4.25 -13.60
CA GLY A 58 26.61 3.34 -12.45
C GLY A 58 26.49 1.87 -12.89
N PRO A 59 26.85 0.91 -12.03
CA PRO A 59 26.67 -0.48 -12.33
C PRO A 59 25.18 -0.76 -12.60
N LYS A 60 24.87 -1.38 -13.74
CA LYS A 60 23.50 -1.77 -14.08
C LYS A 60 22.97 -2.80 -13.06
N ILE A 61 21.70 -2.71 -12.74
CA ILE A 61 21.01 -3.67 -11.89
C ILE A 61 20.62 -4.86 -12.76
N GLU A 62 21.19 -6.03 -12.48
CA GLU A 62 20.93 -7.25 -13.26
C GLU A 62 19.64 -7.96 -12.83
N ASN A 63 19.26 -7.83 -11.57
CA ASN A 63 18.05 -8.41 -10.95
C ASN A 63 17.68 -7.63 -9.67
N LEU A 64 16.61 -8.04 -8.98
CA LEU A 64 16.14 -7.40 -7.75
C LEU A 64 16.68 -8.04 -6.45
N ASP A 65 17.66 -8.96 -6.55
CA ASP A 65 18.25 -9.59 -5.38
C ASP A 65 18.98 -8.56 -4.50
N GLY A 66 18.76 -8.64 -3.20
CA GLY A 66 19.37 -7.73 -2.22
C GLY A 66 18.84 -6.29 -2.21
N LEU A 67 17.87 -5.95 -3.07
CA LEU A 67 17.21 -4.65 -3.02
C LEU A 67 15.96 -4.74 -2.12
N ASP A 68 15.80 -3.78 -1.23
CA ASP A 68 14.61 -3.67 -0.39
C ASP A 68 13.42 -3.15 -1.20
N ALA A 69 12.20 -3.59 -0.86
CA ALA A 69 10.99 -3.02 -1.42
C ALA A 69 10.88 -1.53 -1.08
N GLY A 70 10.30 -0.74 -1.99
CA GLY A 70 10.30 0.72 -1.91
C GLY A 70 11.59 1.39 -2.41
N THR A 71 12.62 0.61 -2.80
CA THR A 71 13.83 1.17 -3.43
C THR A 71 13.47 1.78 -4.79
N VAL A 72 13.91 3.01 -5.03
CA VAL A 72 13.77 3.69 -6.33
C VAL A 72 14.85 3.20 -7.28
N ILE A 73 14.45 2.83 -8.48
CA ILE A 73 15.33 2.36 -9.56
C ILE A 73 15.36 3.40 -10.68
N SER A 74 16.55 3.76 -11.11
CA SER A 74 16.71 4.63 -12.28
C SER A 74 16.46 3.84 -13.57
N PRO A 75 15.72 4.39 -14.57
CA PRO A 75 15.49 3.69 -15.83
C PRO A 75 16.78 3.27 -16.53
N GLU A 76 17.83 4.08 -16.45
CA GLU A 76 19.13 3.77 -17.04
C GLU A 76 19.83 2.57 -16.39
N ASP A 77 19.52 2.25 -15.11
CA ASP A 77 20.14 1.12 -14.39
C ASP A 77 19.59 -0.23 -14.86
N ILE A 78 18.38 -0.24 -15.43
CA ILE A 78 17.70 -1.44 -15.98
C ILE A 78 17.67 -1.46 -17.51
N GLU A 79 18.14 -0.41 -18.18
CA GLU A 79 18.12 -0.31 -19.64
C GLU A 79 18.94 -1.43 -20.31
N GLY A 80 18.29 -2.19 -21.20
CA GLY A 80 18.90 -3.32 -21.92
C GLY A 80 19.01 -4.60 -21.07
N GLY A 81 18.45 -4.61 -19.84
CA GLY A 81 18.26 -5.83 -19.05
C GLY A 81 17.11 -6.69 -19.61
N GLU A 82 17.14 -7.99 -19.29
CA GLU A 82 16.02 -8.88 -19.55
C GLU A 82 14.92 -8.61 -18.49
N LEU A 83 13.73 -8.16 -18.90
CA LEU A 83 12.65 -7.83 -17.97
C LEU A 83 12.27 -8.98 -17.03
N ASP A 84 12.43 -10.20 -17.47
CA ASP A 84 12.16 -11.40 -16.65
C ASP A 84 12.99 -11.43 -15.36
N ASN A 85 14.15 -10.79 -15.32
CA ASN A 85 14.99 -10.70 -14.13
C ASN A 85 14.43 -9.74 -13.06
N TYR A 86 13.45 -8.94 -13.41
CA TYR A 86 12.81 -7.96 -12.50
C TYR A 86 11.38 -8.32 -12.10
N PHE A 87 10.93 -9.54 -12.48
CA PHE A 87 9.63 -10.11 -12.13
C PHE A 87 9.85 -11.56 -11.70
N VAL A 88 10.22 -11.74 -10.42
CA VAL A 88 10.76 -13.02 -9.93
C VAL A 88 9.94 -13.54 -8.76
N SER A 89 9.77 -14.87 -8.75
CA SER A 89 9.13 -15.61 -7.66
C SER A 89 10.16 -16.41 -6.88
N TYR A 90 10.14 -16.26 -5.56
CA TYR A 90 11.00 -16.97 -4.62
C TYR A 90 10.19 -17.88 -3.70
N THR A 91 10.80 -18.99 -3.29
CA THR A 91 10.33 -19.75 -2.13
C THR A 91 10.61 -18.96 -0.86
N ILE A 92 9.79 -19.16 0.16
CA ILE A 92 9.96 -18.51 1.47
C ILE A 92 11.08 -19.26 2.20
N ASP A 93 12.25 -18.65 2.32
CA ASP A 93 13.36 -19.16 3.14
C ASP A 93 13.15 -18.84 4.64
N ASP A 94 14.10 -19.20 5.47
CA ASP A 94 13.95 -19.02 6.92
C ASP A 94 14.06 -17.56 7.35
N ASP A 95 14.84 -16.73 6.65
CA ASP A 95 15.00 -15.31 6.97
C ASP A 95 13.72 -14.55 6.63
N LEU A 96 13.17 -14.77 5.46
CA LEU A 96 11.88 -14.19 5.06
C LEU A 96 10.74 -14.71 5.95
N PHE A 97 10.76 -16.00 6.30
CA PHE A 97 9.76 -16.56 7.21
C PHE A 97 9.79 -15.89 8.59
N GLN A 98 10.98 -15.60 9.13
CA GLN A 98 11.09 -14.87 10.40
C GLN A 98 10.54 -13.43 10.30
N ARG A 99 10.64 -12.77 9.14
CA ARG A 99 10.08 -11.43 8.91
C ARG A 99 8.56 -11.42 9.00
N ILE A 100 7.88 -12.48 8.54
CA ILE A 100 6.40 -12.53 8.46
C ILE A 100 5.75 -13.32 9.61
N TYR A 101 6.52 -14.17 10.33
CA TYR A 101 5.97 -15.03 11.39
C TYR A 101 5.51 -14.22 12.60
N GLY A 102 4.29 -14.50 13.05
CA GLY A 102 3.63 -13.74 14.12
C GLY A 102 2.98 -12.44 13.64
N LEU A 103 3.12 -12.10 12.35
CA LEU A 103 2.51 -10.95 11.68
C LEU A 103 1.48 -11.43 10.66
N SER A 104 1.73 -11.29 9.36
CA SER A 104 0.81 -11.80 8.33
C SER A 104 0.70 -13.34 8.37
N TYR A 105 1.78 -14.03 8.64
CA TYR A 105 1.80 -15.47 8.89
C TYR A 105 1.66 -15.74 10.40
N LYS A 106 0.42 -15.75 10.91
CA LYS A 106 0.13 -15.90 12.34
C LYS A 106 0.56 -17.28 12.88
N GLU A 107 0.74 -17.38 14.20
CA GLU A 107 1.15 -18.63 14.85
C GLU A 107 0.17 -19.78 14.61
N ASP A 108 -1.10 -19.50 14.42
CA ASP A 108 -2.18 -20.44 14.12
C ASP A 108 -2.47 -20.59 12.62
N CYS A 109 -1.60 -20.03 11.75
CA CYS A 109 -1.75 -20.16 10.31
C CYS A 109 -1.71 -21.61 9.88
N THR A 110 -2.74 -22.04 9.14
CA THR A 110 -2.89 -23.42 8.67
C THR A 110 -2.39 -23.63 7.25
N ILE A 111 -1.96 -22.56 6.58
CA ILE A 111 -1.45 -22.62 5.22
C ILE A 111 0.03 -23.03 5.25
N PRO A 112 0.44 -24.12 4.60
CA PRO A 112 1.85 -24.48 4.49
C PRO A 112 2.65 -23.37 3.80
N ARG A 113 3.83 -23.05 4.31
CA ARG A 113 4.64 -21.97 3.72
C ARG A 113 5.06 -22.31 2.26
N GLU A 114 5.12 -23.59 1.92
CA GLU A 114 5.40 -24.09 0.57
C GLU A 114 4.29 -23.77 -0.44
N GLU A 115 3.08 -23.49 0.03
CA GLU A 115 1.95 -23.03 -0.78
C GLU A 115 1.97 -21.55 -1.05
N LEU A 116 2.94 -20.82 -0.48
CA LEU A 116 3.15 -19.39 -0.71
C LEU A 116 4.41 -19.14 -1.51
N ARG A 117 4.44 -18.00 -2.21
CA ARG A 117 5.61 -17.46 -2.92
C ARG A 117 5.77 -15.99 -2.58
N TYR A 118 7.02 -15.60 -2.45
CA TYR A 118 7.41 -14.21 -2.36
C TYR A 118 7.77 -13.70 -3.75
N LEU A 119 7.14 -12.62 -4.17
CA LEU A 119 7.39 -12.00 -5.46
C LEU A 119 8.16 -10.69 -5.26
N LYS A 120 9.13 -10.44 -6.14
CA LYS A 120 9.70 -9.11 -6.37
C LYS A 120 9.37 -8.67 -7.79
N VAL A 121 8.90 -7.44 -7.92
CA VAL A 121 8.49 -6.86 -9.20
C VAL A 121 8.90 -5.40 -9.27
N LEU A 122 8.97 -4.83 -10.47
CA LEU A 122 9.03 -3.37 -10.66
C LEU A 122 7.62 -2.81 -10.86
N HIS A 123 7.39 -1.61 -10.33
CA HIS A 123 6.17 -0.85 -10.60
C HIS A 123 6.46 0.65 -10.69
N TYR A 124 5.58 1.38 -11.36
CA TYR A 124 5.60 2.84 -11.35
C TYR A 124 4.79 3.35 -10.16
N GLY A 125 5.37 4.27 -9.37
CA GLY A 125 4.65 5.03 -8.35
C GLY A 125 3.84 6.18 -8.96
N TYR A 126 3.03 6.86 -8.14
CA TYR A 126 2.24 8.03 -8.56
C TYR A 126 3.10 9.24 -8.96
N ASP A 127 4.34 9.28 -8.52
CA ASP A 127 5.37 10.24 -8.93
C ASP A 127 6.09 9.83 -10.21
N ARG A 128 5.68 8.70 -10.83
CA ARG A 128 6.23 8.10 -12.03
C ARG A 128 7.68 7.61 -11.91
N GLN A 129 8.17 7.47 -10.70
CA GLN A 129 9.42 6.76 -10.45
C GLN A 129 9.18 5.25 -10.48
N ILE A 130 10.23 4.49 -10.76
CA ILE A 130 10.21 3.03 -10.74
C ILE A 130 10.64 2.57 -9.36
N TYR A 131 9.84 1.69 -8.76
CA TYR A 131 10.07 1.13 -7.44
C TYR A 131 10.20 -0.38 -7.49
N VAL A 132 10.96 -0.93 -6.56
CA VAL A 132 10.91 -2.36 -6.23
C VAL A 132 9.67 -2.57 -5.37
N GLY A 133 8.76 -3.41 -5.85
CA GLY A 133 7.60 -3.90 -5.10
C GLY A 133 7.80 -5.32 -4.61
N GLU A 134 7.06 -5.69 -3.57
CA GLU A 134 7.03 -7.06 -3.05
C GLU A 134 5.60 -7.51 -2.73
N LEU A 135 5.33 -8.79 -2.93
CA LEU A 135 4.06 -9.43 -2.62
C LEU A 135 4.29 -10.83 -2.07
N MET A 136 3.38 -11.28 -1.22
CA MET A 136 3.27 -12.68 -0.83
C MET A 136 1.98 -13.24 -1.40
N VAL A 137 2.05 -14.30 -2.23
CA VAL A 137 0.90 -14.83 -2.96
C VAL A 137 0.87 -16.36 -2.91
N ASN A 138 -0.25 -16.97 -3.31
CA ASN A 138 -0.34 -18.41 -3.49
C ASN A 138 0.61 -18.90 -4.60
N ALA A 139 1.27 -20.03 -4.35
CA ALA A 139 2.25 -20.60 -5.28
C ALA A 139 1.66 -20.93 -6.66
N GLU A 140 0.39 -21.35 -6.71
CA GLU A 140 -0.30 -21.67 -7.96
C GLU A 140 -0.57 -20.45 -8.82
N LEU A 141 -0.72 -19.27 -8.17
CA LEU A 141 -1.04 -18.00 -8.83
C LEU A 141 0.18 -17.11 -9.09
N ALA A 142 1.37 -17.51 -8.60
CA ALA A 142 2.57 -16.69 -8.72
C ALA A 142 2.90 -16.31 -10.17
N GLY A 143 2.71 -17.23 -11.13
CA GLY A 143 2.90 -16.97 -12.55
C GLY A 143 1.93 -15.91 -13.08
N ASP A 144 0.64 -16.03 -12.76
CA ASP A 144 -0.38 -15.05 -13.16
C ASP A 144 -0.03 -13.65 -12.65
N PHE A 145 0.35 -13.54 -11.37
CA PHE A 145 0.74 -12.26 -10.79
C PHE A 145 1.97 -11.65 -11.50
N LEU A 146 3.00 -12.44 -11.77
CA LEU A 146 4.19 -11.94 -12.47
C LEU A 146 3.88 -11.44 -13.88
N GLU A 147 3.04 -12.14 -14.65
CA GLU A 147 2.63 -11.73 -15.99
C GLU A 147 1.78 -10.44 -15.95
N ILE A 148 0.84 -10.34 -14.99
CA ILE A 148 0.01 -9.16 -14.76
C ILE A 148 0.90 -7.95 -14.42
N PHE A 149 1.74 -8.05 -13.38
CA PHE A 149 2.57 -6.93 -12.94
C PHE A 149 3.61 -6.52 -13.97
N ARG A 150 4.17 -7.47 -14.73
CA ARG A 150 5.03 -7.16 -15.87
C ARG A 150 4.29 -6.34 -16.91
N THR A 151 3.08 -6.75 -17.29
CA THR A 151 2.27 -6.03 -18.29
C THR A 151 1.86 -4.65 -17.78
N LEU A 152 1.51 -4.51 -16.49
CA LEU A 152 1.23 -3.22 -15.85
C LEU A 152 2.45 -2.30 -15.91
N TYR A 153 3.65 -2.81 -15.57
CA TYR A 153 4.90 -2.08 -15.65
C TYR A 153 5.22 -1.63 -17.09
N GLU A 154 5.13 -2.51 -18.08
CA GLU A 154 5.37 -2.19 -19.49
C GLU A 154 4.44 -1.09 -20.01
N ASN A 155 3.24 -0.97 -19.43
CA ASN A 155 2.27 0.09 -19.74
C ASN A 155 2.34 1.30 -18.78
N GLN A 156 3.35 1.37 -17.90
CA GLN A 156 3.55 2.45 -16.94
C GLN A 156 2.31 2.68 -16.06
N TYR A 157 1.61 1.60 -15.69
CA TYR A 157 0.48 1.65 -14.78
C TYR A 157 0.94 2.03 -13.38
N GLU A 158 0.30 3.03 -12.79
CA GLU A 158 0.73 3.62 -11.54
C GLU A 158 0.13 2.86 -10.33
N ILE A 159 1.00 2.33 -9.48
CA ILE A 159 0.68 1.73 -8.17
C ILE A 159 1.47 2.50 -7.14
N GLU A 160 0.79 3.13 -6.16
CA GLU A 160 1.48 4.05 -5.26
C GLU A 160 2.52 3.36 -4.40
N LYS A 161 2.16 2.22 -3.83
CA LYS A 161 3.01 1.45 -2.92
C LYS A 161 2.71 -0.05 -3.04
N MET A 162 3.74 -0.87 -2.89
CA MET A 162 3.62 -2.32 -2.95
C MET A 162 4.64 -2.95 -1.99
N LEU A 163 4.25 -3.07 -0.71
CA LEU A 163 5.05 -3.63 0.38
C LEU A 163 4.27 -4.76 1.03
N LEU A 164 4.97 -5.67 1.72
CA LEU A 164 4.26 -6.66 2.54
C LEU A 164 3.44 -5.95 3.63
N VAL A 165 2.28 -6.49 3.94
CA VAL A 165 1.43 -5.98 5.03
C VAL A 165 2.14 -6.04 6.39
N ASP A 166 3.18 -6.86 6.49
CA ASP A 166 4.06 -7.01 7.65
C ASP A 166 4.80 -5.72 8.01
N ASP A 167 5.14 -4.89 7.04
CA ASP A 167 5.74 -3.56 7.27
C ASP A 167 4.76 -2.57 7.92
N PHE A 168 3.48 -2.93 7.92
CA PHE A 168 2.39 -2.25 8.63
C PHE A 168 1.91 -3.05 9.85
N GLY A 169 2.75 -3.95 10.39
CA GLY A 169 2.41 -4.79 11.54
C GLY A 169 1.29 -5.79 11.27
N ALA A 170 1.06 -6.16 10.01
CA ALA A 170 -0.06 -6.97 9.52
C ALA A 170 -1.44 -6.38 9.86
N ASP A 171 -1.51 -5.05 10.02
CA ASP A 171 -2.74 -4.29 10.19
C ASP A 171 -3.24 -3.79 8.83
N ASP A 172 -4.34 -4.37 8.34
CA ASP A 172 -4.94 -4.00 7.06
C ASP A 172 -5.33 -2.52 7.01
N ASN A 173 -5.87 -1.96 8.11
CA ASN A 173 -6.27 -0.56 8.12
C ASN A 173 -5.07 0.36 7.92
N TRP A 174 -3.96 0.09 8.62
CA TRP A 174 -2.75 0.88 8.46
C TRP A 174 -2.12 0.71 7.07
N SER A 175 -2.16 -0.50 6.50
CA SER A 175 -1.76 -0.75 5.12
C SER A 175 -2.61 0.05 4.12
N ILE A 176 -3.94 0.03 4.28
CA ILE A 176 -4.90 0.75 3.43
C ILE A 176 -4.72 2.27 3.57
N GLU A 177 -4.59 2.81 4.80
CA GLU A 177 -4.32 4.25 5.05
C GLU A 177 -3.05 4.74 4.35
N ASN A 178 -2.10 3.85 4.08
CA ASN A 178 -0.91 4.13 3.31
C ASN A 178 -1.05 3.85 1.81
N ASN A 179 -2.26 3.57 1.33
CA ASN A 179 -2.56 3.19 -0.05
C ASN A 179 -1.68 2.04 -0.57
N ASN A 180 -1.37 1.08 0.31
CA ASN A 180 -0.48 -0.02 0.01
C ASN A 180 -1.19 -1.17 -0.69
N THR A 181 -0.73 -1.53 -1.87
CA THR A 181 -1.14 -2.73 -2.59
C THR A 181 -0.56 -3.95 -1.89
N SER A 182 -1.41 -4.90 -1.45
CA SER A 182 -0.99 -6.06 -0.69
C SER A 182 -1.84 -7.31 -0.99
N ALA A 183 -1.29 -8.49 -0.75
CA ALA A 183 -1.95 -9.75 -1.07
C ALA A 183 -2.15 -10.63 0.18
N PHE A 184 -1.17 -11.41 0.60
CA PHE A 184 -1.32 -12.34 1.71
C PHE A 184 -1.41 -11.63 3.08
N ASN A 185 -2.45 -11.97 3.84
CA ASN A 185 -2.58 -11.71 5.26
C ASN A 185 -3.51 -12.77 5.88
N TYR A 186 -3.00 -13.59 6.80
CA TYR A 186 -3.79 -14.66 7.43
C TYR A 186 -4.80 -14.08 8.43
N ARG A 187 -6.02 -13.90 8.00
CA ARG A 187 -7.12 -13.33 8.80
C ARG A 187 -8.48 -13.83 8.34
N VAL A 188 -9.49 -13.61 9.18
CA VAL A 188 -10.88 -13.83 8.78
C VAL A 188 -11.36 -12.75 7.81
N SER A 189 -12.39 -13.09 7.04
CA SER A 189 -13.05 -12.17 6.11
C SER A 189 -13.77 -11.04 6.86
N THR A 190 -13.69 -9.83 6.32
CA THR A 190 -14.47 -8.69 6.81
C THR A 190 -15.96 -8.82 6.54
N LEU A 191 -16.36 -9.70 5.62
CA LEU A 191 -17.77 -9.91 5.26
C LEU A 191 -18.57 -10.60 6.35
N ASP A 192 -17.97 -11.58 7.05
CA ASP A 192 -18.66 -12.39 8.05
C ASP A 192 -17.94 -12.51 9.40
N GLY A 193 -16.65 -12.14 9.45
CA GLY A 193 -15.82 -12.22 10.65
C GLY A 193 -15.53 -13.64 11.14
N VAL A 194 -15.80 -14.67 10.34
CA VAL A 194 -15.73 -16.09 10.73
C VAL A 194 -14.91 -16.91 9.74
N THR A 195 -15.20 -16.85 8.45
CA THR A 195 -14.46 -17.58 7.42
C THR A 195 -13.11 -16.92 7.14
N LEU A 196 -12.11 -17.71 6.75
CA LEU A 196 -10.85 -17.15 6.31
C LEU A 196 -11.05 -16.33 5.04
N SER A 197 -10.43 -15.16 4.98
CA SER A 197 -10.37 -14.35 3.78
C SER A 197 -9.55 -15.04 2.68
N ASN A 198 -9.80 -14.75 1.40
CA ASN A 198 -8.96 -15.23 0.31
C ASN A 198 -7.54 -14.65 0.37
N HIS A 199 -7.32 -13.51 1.05
CA HIS A 199 -6.00 -13.03 1.43
C HIS A 199 -5.25 -14.02 2.33
N ALA A 200 -5.95 -14.75 3.21
CA ALA A 200 -5.33 -15.74 4.09
C ALA A 200 -4.71 -16.92 3.33
N PHE A 201 -5.11 -17.13 2.08
CA PHE A 201 -4.58 -18.17 1.19
C PHE A 201 -3.60 -17.59 0.14
N GLY A 202 -3.32 -16.30 0.16
CA GLY A 202 -2.57 -15.60 -0.89
C GLY A 202 -3.27 -15.59 -2.25
N ARG A 203 -4.60 -15.78 -2.27
CA ARG A 203 -5.43 -15.89 -3.48
C ARG A 203 -6.21 -14.62 -3.79
N ALA A 204 -5.96 -13.54 -3.05
CA ALA A 204 -6.53 -12.22 -3.25
C ALA A 204 -5.45 -11.15 -3.16
N ILE A 205 -5.75 -10.01 -3.78
CA ILE A 205 -4.91 -8.80 -3.75
C ILE A 205 -5.81 -7.57 -3.74
N ASP A 206 -5.38 -6.55 -3.02
CA ASP A 206 -5.98 -5.22 -3.01
C ASP A 206 -5.04 -4.22 -3.70
N ILE A 207 -5.53 -3.50 -4.72
CA ILE A 207 -4.76 -2.58 -5.56
C ILE A 207 -5.15 -1.14 -5.26
N ASN A 208 -4.18 -0.29 -4.85
CA ASN A 208 -4.39 1.15 -4.58
C ASN A 208 -5.65 1.39 -3.74
N PRO A 209 -5.74 0.86 -2.51
CA PRO A 209 -6.99 0.71 -1.77
C PRO A 209 -7.69 2.02 -1.41
N LEU A 210 -6.97 3.12 -1.15
CA LEU A 210 -7.62 4.41 -0.87
C LEU A 210 -8.38 4.96 -2.07
N HIS A 211 -7.89 4.68 -3.30
CA HIS A 211 -8.52 5.14 -4.53
C HIS A 211 -9.54 4.13 -5.09
N ASN A 212 -9.56 2.94 -4.51
CA ASN A 212 -10.48 1.84 -4.88
C ASN A 212 -11.14 1.26 -3.64
N PRO A 213 -11.94 2.07 -2.92
CA PRO A 213 -12.41 1.71 -1.59
C PRO A 213 -13.39 0.54 -1.57
N TYR A 214 -13.45 -0.09 -0.40
CA TYR A 214 -14.59 -0.89 0.01
C TYR A 214 -15.76 0.03 0.33
N VAL A 215 -16.89 -0.13 -0.35
CA VAL A 215 -18.06 0.74 -0.24
C VAL A 215 -19.30 -0.07 0.13
N THR A 216 -19.93 0.30 1.23
CA THR A 216 -21.23 -0.26 1.64
C THR A 216 -22.36 0.69 1.23
N TYR A 217 -23.39 0.13 0.61
CA TYR A 217 -24.57 0.87 0.17
C TYR A 217 -25.72 0.65 1.15
N TYR A 218 -26.40 1.73 1.52
CA TYR A 218 -27.53 1.77 2.43
C TYR A 218 -28.70 2.52 1.77
N ASP A 219 -29.92 2.39 2.30
CA ASP A 219 -31.10 3.14 1.82
C ASP A 219 -30.92 4.67 1.90
N TRP A 220 -30.05 5.14 2.78
CA TRP A 220 -29.78 6.57 3.01
C TRP A 220 -28.52 7.08 2.26
N GLY A 221 -27.74 6.23 1.63
CA GLY A 221 -26.52 6.62 0.92
C GLY A 221 -25.47 5.52 0.91
N MET A 222 -24.19 5.89 0.81
CA MET A 222 -23.05 4.99 0.81
C MET A 222 -22.00 5.44 1.82
N ASP A 223 -21.16 4.50 2.27
CA ASP A 223 -20.12 4.70 3.29
C ASP A 223 -18.86 3.89 2.99
N THR A 224 -17.73 4.37 3.47
CA THR A 224 -16.42 3.72 3.40
C THR A 224 -15.65 3.94 4.71
N TYR A 225 -14.57 3.18 4.92
CA TYR A 225 -13.83 3.21 6.20
C TYR A 225 -12.91 4.41 6.37
N PHE A 226 -12.43 5.04 5.28
CA PHE A 226 -11.38 6.06 5.32
C PHE A 226 -11.86 7.36 4.69
N ASP A 227 -11.62 8.49 5.36
CA ASP A 227 -12.03 9.82 4.90
C ASP A 227 -11.41 10.18 3.53
N GLU A 228 -10.15 9.77 3.30
CA GLU A 228 -9.42 9.96 2.04
C GLU A 228 -10.06 9.20 0.87
N SER A 229 -10.79 8.15 1.15
CA SER A 229 -11.51 7.34 0.16
C SER A 229 -12.88 7.91 -0.22
N ILE A 230 -13.43 8.84 0.56
CA ILE A 230 -14.78 9.41 0.33
C ILE A 230 -14.96 9.95 -1.10
N PRO A 231 -14.02 10.72 -1.68
CA PRO A 231 -14.16 11.19 -3.06
C PRO A 231 -14.30 10.04 -4.07
N TYR A 232 -13.60 8.93 -3.82
CA TYR A 232 -13.53 7.77 -4.70
C TYR A 232 -14.74 6.84 -4.60
N MET A 233 -15.69 7.06 -3.69
CA MET A 233 -17.00 6.40 -3.71
C MET A 233 -17.83 6.81 -4.93
N ASN A 234 -17.64 8.03 -5.45
CA ASN A 234 -18.25 8.48 -6.69
C ASN A 234 -17.48 7.96 -7.91
N ARG A 235 -17.81 6.77 -8.37
CA ARG A 235 -17.14 6.10 -9.51
C ARG A 235 -17.45 6.73 -10.88
N GLU A 236 -18.33 7.72 -10.95
CA GLU A 236 -18.68 8.45 -12.19
C GLU A 236 -17.81 9.71 -12.37
N ASP A 237 -17.04 10.12 -11.37
CA ASP A 237 -16.17 11.31 -11.45
C ASP A 237 -14.90 11.01 -12.24
N SER A 238 -14.94 11.28 -13.54
CA SER A 238 -13.80 11.07 -14.44
C SER A 238 -12.60 12.00 -14.20
N SER A 239 -12.70 12.97 -13.30
CA SER A 239 -11.57 13.82 -12.90
C SER A 239 -10.63 13.14 -11.91
N LEU A 240 -11.11 12.12 -11.20
CA LEU A 240 -10.33 11.32 -10.26
C LEU A 240 -9.50 10.28 -11.03
N LYS A 241 -8.24 10.16 -10.62
CA LYS A 241 -7.30 9.21 -11.23
C LYS A 241 -7.24 7.91 -10.39
N HIS A 242 -6.62 6.89 -10.98
CA HIS A 242 -6.31 5.60 -10.33
C HIS A 242 -7.54 4.80 -9.88
N MET A 243 -8.72 5.14 -10.39
CA MET A 243 -9.94 4.36 -10.16
C MET A 243 -10.01 3.16 -11.09
N ILE A 244 -10.12 1.98 -10.52
CA ILE A 244 -10.30 0.72 -11.24
C ILE A 244 -11.76 0.59 -11.69
N ASN A 245 -11.98 0.26 -12.95
CA ASN A 245 -13.26 -0.10 -13.56
C ASN A 245 -13.01 -1.14 -14.67
N HIS A 246 -14.06 -1.63 -15.33
CA HIS A 246 -13.92 -2.67 -16.37
C HIS A 246 -13.07 -2.26 -17.59
N GLU A 247 -12.91 -0.97 -17.85
CA GLU A 247 -12.08 -0.46 -18.95
C GLU A 247 -10.62 -0.26 -18.52
N ASP A 248 -10.37 -0.26 -17.21
CA ASP A 248 -9.03 -0.12 -16.64
C ASP A 248 -8.14 -1.32 -16.99
N LEU A 249 -6.86 -1.05 -17.29
CA LEU A 249 -5.91 -2.08 -17.69
C LEU A 249 -5.73 -3.16 -16.61
N CYS A 250 -5.62 -2.73 -15.34
CA CYS A 250 -5.43 -3.64 -14.21
C CYS A 250 -6.63 -4.60 -14.11
N CYS A 251 -7.86 -4.08 -14.13
CA CYS A 251 -9.07 -4.90 -14.06
C CYS A 251 -9.13 -5.92 -15.20
N ARG A 252 -8.87 -5.49 -16.43
CA ARG A 252 -8.89 -6.40 -17.58
C ARG A 252 -7.87 -7.53 -17.47
N LEU A 253 -6.65 -7.21 -17.06
CA LEU A 253 -5.58 -8.21 -16.89
C LEU A 253 -5.95 -9.23 -15.81
N PHE A 254 -6.41 -8.80 -14.64
CA PHE A 254 -6.83 -9.73 -13.61
C PHE A 254 -7.98 -10.64 -14.07
N ILE A 255 -8.99 -10.08 -14.76
CA ILE A 255 -10.11 -10.88 -15.31
C ILE A 255 -9.62 -11.86 -16.39
N GLU A 256 -8.73 -11.43 -17.30
CA GLU A 256 -8.13 -12.29 -18.32
C GLU A 256 -7.35 -13.47 -17.72
N HIS A 257 -6.73 -13.28 -16.55
CA HIS A 257 -6.07 -14.32 -15.78
C HIS A 257 -7.03 -15.14 -14.87
N GLY A 258 -8.33 -14.91 -14.98
CA GLY A 258 -9.36 -15.70 -14.28
C GLY A 258 -9.67 -15.26 -12.86
N PHE A 259 -9.24 -14.07 -12.44
CA PHE A 259 -9.66 -13.46 -11.18
C PHE A 259 -11.06 -12.88 -11.32
N THR A 260 -11.79 -12.83 -10.21
CA THR A 260 -13.02 -12.05 -10.07
C THR A 260 -12.72 -10.72 -9.39
N TRP A 261 -13.49 -9.69 -9.71
CA TRP A 261 -13.32 -8.37 -9.17
C TRP A 261 -14.41 -8.03 -8.14
N GLY A 262 -14.01 -7.53 -6.95
CA GLY A 262 -14.96 -7.15 -5.90
C GLY A 262 -15.84 -5.94 -6.24
N GLY A 263 -15.44 -5.14 -7.26
CA GLY A 263 -16.30 -4.09 -7.83
C GLY A 263 -17.58 -4.62 -8.50
N ASP A 264 -17.64 -5.91 -8.81
CA ASP A 264 -18.83 -6.58 -9.35
C ASP A 264 -19.80 -7.11 -8.29
N TRP A 265 -19.39 -7.14 -7.02
CA TRP A 265 -20.27 -7.58 -5.95
C TRP A 265 -21.50 -6.68 -5.83
N GLU A 266 -22.61 -7.20 -5.32
CA GLU A 266 -23.82 -6.39 -5.17
C GLU A 266 -23.69 -5.37 -4.04
N ASN A 267 -23.39 -5.84 -2.82
CA ASN A 267 -23.19 -5.01 -1.63
C ASN A 267 -22.53 -5.84 -0.51
N PRO A 268 -21.38 -5.43 0.01
CA PRO A 268 -20.62 -4.23 -0.40
C PRO A 268 -19.99 -4.38 -1.79
N LYS A 269 -19.49 -3.28 -2.35
CA LYS A 269 -18.56 -3.29 -3.48
C LYS A 269 -17.15 -3.06 -2.96
N ASP A 270 -16.22 -3.89 -3.41
CA ASP A 270 -14.81 -3.78 -3.02
C ASP A 270 -13.95 -3.52 -4.26
N TYR A 271 -13.77 -2.24 -4.56
CA TYR A 271 -13.16 -1.82 -5.82
C TYR A 271 -11.66 -2.11 -5.90
N GLN A 272 -10.97 -2.28 -4.76
CA GLN A 272 -9.56 -2.66 -4.70
C GLN A 272 -9.33 -4.15 -4.98
N HIS A 273 -10.31 -5.00 -4.65
CA HIS A 273 -10.18 -6.42 -4.43
C HIS A 273 -10.28 -7.26 -5.70
N PHE A 274 -9.27 -8.10 -5.92
CA PHE A 274 -9.29 -9.18 -6.92
C PHE A 274 -8.99 -10.50 -6.24
N GLU A 275 -9.73 -11.57 -6.61
CA GLU A 275 -9.52 -12.90 -6.03
C GLU A 275 -9.69 -14.00 -7.07
N LYS A 276 -8.95 -15.12 -6.90
CA LYS A 276 -9.06 -16.33 -7.72
C LYS A 276 -9.07 -17.56 -6.82
N ILE A 277 -10.24 -18.18 -6.68
CA ILE A 277 -10.49 -19.24 -5.71
C ILE A 277 -10.03 -20.61 -6.25
N GLU A 278 -10.14 -20.87 -7.55
CA GLU A 278 -9.77 -22.11 -8.24
C GLU A 278 -8.83 -21.86 -9.43
#